data_76cc5088fc97e3a4aa606aeab61325cd
#
_entry.id   76cc5088fc97e3a4aa606aeab61325cd
#
_cell.length_a   1.000
_cell.length_b   1.000
_cell.length_c   1.000
_cell.angle_alpha   90.00
_cell.angle_beta   90.00
_cell.angle_gamma   90.00
#
_symmetry.space_group_name_H-M   'P 1'
#
loop_
_entity.id
_entity.type
_entity.pdbx_description
1 polymer ?
#
loop_
_entity_poly.entity_id
_entity_poly.type
_entity_poly.pdbx_seq_one_letter_code
_entity_poly.pdbx_strand_id
1 'polypeptide(L)'
;METLELQRKIDKLAGRAKPEDTPKLTPNEELKNSLIDALKQHEDSWLWTIATNKKPLWIIGGMGSGKTWTSCTFALVRKYCLGADINFLIDRHATGDNADVWKFLQPKITAETETEITSTFQDLAQYWMDRIKSKPTAFTQTIIDEFTHLRTLTGNIADTVFKLHLSDCRKAKNLFCGVTHQDTNESFAPGSAAMRKAGMILLQKFSKDGEKPLDRVVIKYGLNDSSGNELEEIERTLPSWFHPQKIHD
;
A
#
# COMPACT_ATOMS: atom_id res chain seq x y z
N MET A 1 -47.09 -27.97 -1.40
CA MET A 1 -47.16 -26.53 -1.76
C MET A 1 -46.90 -25.60 -0.59
N GLU A 2 -47.31 -25.90 0.63
CA GLU A 2 -47.08 -25.06 1.81
C GLU A 2 -45.61 -24.80 2.21
N THR A 3 -44.74 -25.79 2.02
CA THR A 3 -43.33 -25.68 2.40
C THR A 3 -42.56 -24.66 1.57
N LEU A 4 -42.88 -24.53 0.29
CA LEU A 4 -42.23 -23.54 -0.62
C LEU A 4 -42.70 -22.10 -0.35
N GLU A 5 -43.95 -21.91 0.06
CA GLU A 5 -44.46 -20.57 0.45
C GLU A 5 -43.90 -20.14 1.77
N LEU A 6 -43.74 -21.05 2.73
CA LEU A 6 -43.13 -20.73 4.02
C LEU A 6 -41.64 -20.34 3.86
N GLN A 7 -40.89 -21.07 3.01
CA GLN A 7 -39.50 -20.74 2.71
C GLN A 7 -39.37 -19.38 2.05
N ARG A 8 -40.26 -19.02 1.10
CA ARG A 8 -40.29 -17.69 0.47
C ARG A 8 -40.59 -16.56 1.47
N LYS A 9 -41.44 -16.81 2.46
CA LYS A 9 -41.71 -15.83 3.54
C LYS A 9 -40.52 -15.66 4.47
N ILE A 10 -39.83 -16.73 4.82
CA ILE A 10 -38.62 -16.73 5.64
C ILE A 10 -37.50 -15.94 4.94
N ASP A 11 -37.30 -16.22 3.65
CA ASP A 11 -36.24 -15.54 2.86
C ASP A 11 -36.54 -14.03 2.70
N LYS A 12 -37.81 -13.66 2.56
CA LYS A 12 -38.25 -12.26 2.52
C LYS A 12 -38.09 -11.54 3.85
N LEU A 13 -38.39 -12.22 4.97
CA LEU A 13 -38.22 -11.68 6.34
C LEU A 13 -36.74 -11.63 6.75
N ALA A 14 -35.91 -12.54 6.24
CA ALA A 14 -34.47 -12.56 6.48
C ALA A 14 -33.68 -11.61 5.59
N GLY A 15 -34.34 -10.85 4.71
CA GLY A 15 -33.68 -9.96 3.72
C GLY A 15 -32.81 -10.71 2.70
N ARG A 16 -33.02 -12.02 2.54
CA ARG A 16 -32.31 -12.80 1.54
C ARG A 16 -32.96 -12.54 0.18
N ALA A 17 -32.25 -11.87 -0.70
CA ALA A 17 -32.65 -11.74 -2.11
C ALA A 17 -32.82 -13.12 -2.73
N LYS A 18 -33.82 -13.29 -3.61
CA LYS A 18 -33.92 -14.51 -4.42
C LYS A 18 -32.63 -14.65 -5.26
N PRO A 19 -32.17 -15.87 -5.56
CA PRO A 19 -31.03 -16.10 -6.45
C PRO A 19 -31.15 -15.40 -7.81
N GLU A 20 -32.37 -15.13 -8.28
CA GLU A 20 -32.67 -14.43 -9.54
C GLU A 20 -32.59 -12.89 -9.42
N ASP A 21 -32.66 -12.34 -8.20
CA ASP A 21 -32.63 -10.90 -7.92
C ASP A 21 -31.22 -10.41 -7.51
N THR A 22 -30.21 -11.28 -7.52
CA THR A 22 -28.82 -10.84 -7.28
C THR A 22 -28.36 -10.06 -8.52
N PRO A 23 -28.05 -8.75 -8.41
CA PRO A 23 -27.57 -8.00 -9.55
C PRO A 23 -26.35 -8.70 -10.12
N LYS A 24 -26.33 -8.95 -11.44
CA LYS A 24 -25.15 -9.47 -12.12
C LYS A 24 -24.01 -8.46 -11.93
N LEU A 25 -22.90 -8.91 -11.37
CA LEU A 25 -21.71 -8.10 -11.23
C LEU A 25 -21.20 -7.67 -12.61
N THR A 26 -20.66 -6.48 -12.70
CA THR A 26 -19.92 -6.07 -13.89
C THR A 26 -18.58 -6.83 -13.96
N PRO A 27 -17.97 -7.03 -15.13
CA PRO A 27 -16.66 -7.68 -15.25
C PRO A 27 -15.60 -7.08 -14.33
N ASN A 28 -15.61 -5.76 -14.12
CA ASN A 28 -14.69 -5.08 -13.21
C ASN A 28 -14.95 -5.42 -11.74
N GLU A 29 -16.21 -5.61 -11.34
CA GLU A 29 -16.57 -6.04 -9.99
C GLU A 29 -16.21 -7.49 -9.75
N GLU A 30 -16.35 -8.36 -10.75
CA GLU A 30 -15.94 -9.77 -10.68
C GLU A 30 -14.42 -9.88 -10.51
N LEU A 31 -13.63 -9.16 -11.31
CA LEU A 31 -12.16 -9.09 -11.18
C LEU A 31 -11.73 -8.56 -9.83
N LYS A 32 -12.34 -7.47 -9.37
CA LYS A 32 -12.09 -6.91 -8.03
C LYS A 32 -12.35 -7.93 -6.94
N ASN A 33 -13.48 -8.62 -6.98
CA ASN A 33 -13.84 -9.62 -5.98
C ASN A 33 -12.89 -10.82 -6.01
N SER A 34 -12.52 -11.30 -7.20
CA SER A 34 -11.54 -12.36 -7.38
C SER A 34 -10.17 -11.99 -6.79
N LEU A 35 -9.70 -10.77 -7.02
CA LEU A 35 -8.45 -10.28 -6.44
C LEU A 35 -8.53 -10.19 -4.92
N ILE A 36 -9.64 -9.69 -4.36
CA ILE A 36 -9.87 -9.62 -2.93
C ILE A 36 -9.85 -11.02 -2.31
N ASP A 37 -10.51 -11.99 -2.96
CA ASP A 37 -10.56 -13.37 -2.48
C ASP A 37 -9.17 -14.03 -2.52
N ALA A 38 -8.41 -13.83 -3.60
CA ALA A 38 -7.03 -14.33 -3.70
C ALA A 38 -6.14 -13.75 -2.59
N LEU A 39 -6.25 -12.44 -2.30
CA LEU A 39 -5.51 -11.79 -1.23
C LEU A 39 -5.88 -12.32 0.16
N LYS A 40 -7.17 -12.60 0.39
CA LYS A 40 -7.67 -13.12 1.67
C LYS A 40 -7.35 -14.59 1.91
N GLN A 41 -7.27 -15.39 0.84
CA GLN A 41 -6.98 -16.81 0.92
C GLN A 41 -5.48 -17.11 1.05
N HIS A 42 -4.62 -16.16 0.72
CA HIS A 42 -3.17 -16.36 0.78
C HIS A 42 -2.63 -16.20 2.20
N GLU A 43 -1.99 -17.25 2.72
CA GLU A 43 -1.22 -17.29 4.00
C GLU A 43 -1.79 -16.36 5.10
N ASP A 44 -2.84 -16.77 5.78
CA ASP A 44 -3.46 -16.01 6.88
C ASP A 44 -3.91 -14.58 6.49
N SER A 45 -4.15 -14.34 5.20
CA SER A 45 -4.62 -13.06 4.67
C SER A 45 -3.65 -11.89 4.87
N TRP A 46 -2.36 -12.13 5.07
CA TRP A 46 -1.40 -11.07 5.39
C TRP A 46 -1.30 -10.00 4.31
N LEU A 47 -1.42 -10.38 3.02
CA LEU A 47 -1.42 -9.42 1.90
C LEU A 47 -2.62 -8.48 1.98
N TRP A 48 -3.81 -9.02 2.24
CA TRP A 48 -5.02 -8.23 2.43
C TRP A 48 -4.91 -7.31 3.64
N THR A 49 -4.39 -7.84 4.75
CA THR A 49 -4.17 -7.10 5.99
C THR A 49 -3.26 -5.90 5.76
N ILE A 50 -2.14 -6.05 5.05
CA ILE A 50 -1.24 -4.93 4.71
C ILE A 50 -1.90 -3.97 3.71
N ALA A 51 -2.55 -4.48 2.66
CA ALA A 51 -3.18 -3.64 1.65
C ALA A 51 -4.23 -2.69 2.23
N THR A 52 -5.03 -3.18 3.19
CA THR A 52 -6.12 -2.41 3.82
C THR A 52 -5.70 -1.64 5.07
N ASN A 53 -4.50 -1.87 5.58
CA ASN A 53 -4.01 -1.16 6.76
C ASN A 53 -3.81 0.33 6.46
N LYS A 54 -4.17 1.15 7.42
CA LYS A 54 -4.04 2.62 7.33
C LYS A 54 -2.69 3.14 7.82
N LYS A 55 -1.87 2.28 8.45
CA LYS A 55 -0.48 2.64 8.76
C LYS A 55 0.31 2.75 7.45
N PRO A 56 1.27 3.67 7.34
CA PRO A 56 2.23 3.67 6.24
C PRO A 56 2.89 2.31 6.05
N LEU A 57 2.97 1.85 4.82
CA LEU A 57 3.78 0.69 4.45
C LEU A 57 5.16 1.17 4.02
N TRP A 58 6.20 0.62 4.61
CA TRP A 58 7.57 0.82 4.17
C TRP A 58 8.18 -0.51 3.73
N ILE A 59 8.89 -0.49 2.61
CA ILE A 59 9.52 -1.67 2.03
C ILE A 59 11.02 -1.41 2.00
N ILE A 60 11.77 -2.27 2.67
CA ILE A 60 13.23 -2.23 2.70
C ILE A 60 13.86 -3.45 2.03
N GLY A 61 15.12 -3.34 1.68
CA GLY A 61 15.91 -4.45 1.15
C GLY A 61 17.08 -3.97 0.29
N GLY A 62 17.99 -4.87 0.00
CA GLY A 62 19.15 -4.61 -0.85
C GLY A 62 18.78 -4.34 -2.31
N MET A 63 19.80 -4.07 -3.11
CA MET A 63 19.66 -3.95 -4.56
C MET A 63 19.08 -5.26 -5.14
N GLY A 64 18.32 -5.17 -6.23
CA GLY A 64 17.74 -6.32 -6.91
C GLY A 64 16.68 -7.10 -6.11
N SER A 65 16.25 -6.62 -4.94
CA SER A 65 15.26 -7.33 -4.10
C SER A 65 13.81 -7.16 -4.55
N GLY A 66 13.52 -6.32 -5.57
CA GLY A 66 12.18 -6.11 -6.10
C GLY A 66 11.28 -5.23 -5.23
N LYS A 67 11.85 -4.33 -4.43
CA LYS A 67 11.12 -3.38 -3.58
C LYS A 67 10.12 -2.54 -4.38
N THR A 68 10.61 -1.89 -5.44
CA THR A 68 9.83 -1.01 -6.32
C THR A 68 8.65 -1.75 -6.96
N TRP A 69 8.89 -2.97 -7.47
CA TRP A 69 7.83 -3.85 -8.00
C TRP A 69 6.80 -4.20 -6.93
N THR A 70 7.23 -4.53 -5.72
CA THR A 70 6.34 -4.85 -4.60
C THR A 70 5.51 -3.63 -4.19
N SER A 71 6.11 -2.43 -4.14
CA SER A 71 5.42 -1.17 -3.89
C SER A 71 4.34 -0.88 -4.93
N CYS A 72 4.69 -1.01 -6.22
CA CYS A 72 3.75 -0.87 -7.32
C CYS A 72 2.58 -1.86 -7.22
N THR A 73 2.85 -3.11 -6.86
CA THR A 73 1.81 -4.14 -6.69
C THR A 73 0.84 -3.77 -5.58
N PHE A 74 1.33 -3.37 -4.41
CA PHE A 74 0.45 -2.90 -3.33
C PHE A 74 -0.37 -1.67 -3.75
N ALA A 75 0.23 -0.75 -4.51
CA ALA A 75 -0.47 0.42 -5.00
C ALA A 75 -1.62 0.05 -5.96
N LEU A 76 -1.40 -0.90 -6.87
CA LEU A 76 -2.45 -1.42 -7.75
C LEU A 76 -3.56 -2.12 -6.98
N VAL A 77 -3.22 -3.00 -6.04
CA VAL A 77 -4.19 -3.66 -5.17
C VAL A 77 -5.06 -2.61 -4.45
N ARG A 78 -4.46 -1.59 -3.87
CA ARG A 78 -5.20 -0.50 -3.21
C ARG A 78 -6.07 0.29 -4.18
N LYS A 79 -5.58 0.55 -5.40
CA LYS A 79 -6.35 1.22 -6.46
C LYS A 79 -7.58 0.41 -6.84
N TYR A 80 -7.42 -0.88 -7.18
CA TYR A 80 -8.51 -1.72 -7.64
C TYR A 80 -9.46 -2.16 -6.53
N CYS A 81 -8.94 -2.57 -5.37
CA CYS A 81 -9.76 -3.10 -4.29
C CYS A 81 -10.40 -2.01 -3.42
N LEU A 82 -9.72 -0.89 -3.20
CA LEU A 82 -10.16 0.17 -2.28
C LEU A 82 -10.58 1.47 -3.00
N GLY A 83 -10.41 1.55 -4.32
CA GLY A 83 -10.65 2.77 -5.09
C GLY A 83 -9.70 3.91 -4.71
N ALA A 84 -8.49 3.61 -4.25
CA ALA A 84 -7.53 4.59 -3.80
C ALA A 84 -6.69 5.13 -4.98
N ASP A 85 -7.02 6.30 -5.48
CA ASP A 85 -6.27 6.98 -6.53
C ASP A 85 -4.85 7.34 -6.07
N ILE A 86 -3.88 7.24 -6.99
CA ILE A 86 -2.50 7.61 -6.72
C ILE A 86 -2.34 9.11 -6.99
N ASN A 87 -2.18 9.89 -5.92
CA ASN A 87 -2.04 11.34 -6.04
C ASN A 87 -0.58 11.75 -6.28
N PHE A 88 0.35 11.09 -5.60
CA PHE A 88 1.77 11.42 -5.68
C PHE A 88 2.61 10.18 -5.91
N LEU A 89 3.49 10.23 -6.90
CA LEU A 89 4.61 9.35 -7.12
C LEU A 89 5.89 10.19 -7.08
N ILE A 90 6.77 9.91 -6.13
CA ILE A 90 8.02 10.62 -5.94
C ILE A 90 9.15 9.62 -6.13
N ASP A 91 9.81 9.69 -7.29
CA ASP A 91 10.88 8.77 -7.67
C ASP A 91 11.75 9.43 -8.73
N ARG A 92 13.06 9.55 -8.48
CA ARG A 92 14.03 10.13 -9.43
C ARG A 92 14.16 9.38 -10.74
N HIS A 93 13.72 8.15 -10.78
CA HIS A 93 13.86 7.25 -11.92
C HIS A 93 12.50 6.88 -12.54
N ALA A 94 11.42 7.63 -12.20
CA ALA A 94 10.05 7.24 -12.56
C ALA A 94 9.84 7.10 -14.06
N THR A 95 10.38 8.01 -14.88
CA THR A 95 10.28 7.95 -16.36
C THR A 95 11.52 7.32 -17.01
N GLY A 96 12.57 7.03 -16.23
CA GLY A 96 13.79 6.35 -16.64
C GLY A 96 13.77 4.85 -16.32
N ASP A 97 14.67 4.43 -15.44
CA ASP A 97 14.91 3.02 -15.11
C ASP A 97 13.69 2.33 -14.48
N ASN A 98 12.81 3.08 -13.82
CA ASN A 98 11.59 2.56 -13.20
C ASN A 98 10.32 2.75 -14.05
N ALA A 99 10.44 3.27 -15.28
CA ALA A 99 9.28 3.52 -16.16
C ALA A 99 8.44 2.26 -16.37
N ASP A 100 9.09 1.11 -16.57
CA ASP A 100 8.40 -0.18 -16.76
C ASP A 100 7.63 -0.65 -15.51
N VAL A 101 8.07 -0.24 -14.32
CA VAL A 101 7.38 -0.54 -13.07
C VAL A 101 6.16 0.34 -12.91
N TRP A 102 6.33 1.65 -13.12
CA TRP A 102 5.29 2.63 -12.83
C TRP A 102 4.24 2.79 -13.93
N LYS A 103 4.46 2.24 -15.14
CA LYS A 103 3.50 2.30 -16.26
C LYS A 103 2.10 1.77 -15.93
N PHE A 104 1.97 0.89 -14.95
CA PHE A 104 0.69 0.34 -14.49
C PHE A 104 -0.09 1.33 -13.59
N LEU A 105 0.61 2.31 -13.04
CA LEU A 105 0.01 3.35 -12.21
C LEU A 105 -0.34 4.55 -13.10
N GLN A 106 -1.23 5.37 -12.64
CA GLN A 106 -1.57 6.65 -13.28
C GLN A 106 -1.57 7.71 -12.19
N PRO A 107 -0.39 8.13 -11.70
CA PRO A 107 -0.28 9.14 -10.64
C PRO A 107 -0.75 10.49 -11.19
N LYS A 108 -1.40 11.30 -10.33
CA LYS A 108 -1.78 12.67 -10.68
C LYS A 108 -0.57 13.60 -10.76
N ILE A 109 0.40 13.36 -9.89
CA ILE A 109 1.67 14.11 -9.83
C ILE A 109 2.80 13.10 -9.77
N THR A 110 3.79 13.26 -10.65
CA THR A 110 5.08 12.57 -10.61
C THR A 110 6.16 13.60 -10.40
N ALA A 111 7.09 13.35 -9.46
CA ALA A 111 8.22 14.24 -9.17
C ALA A 111 9.54 13.44 -9.29
N GLU A 112 10.44 13.91 -10.14
CA GLU A 112 11.72 13.25 -10.48
C GLU A 112 12.93 14.13 -10.22
N THR A 113 12.84 15.42 -10.53
CA THR A 113 13.92 16.36 -10.32
C THR A 113 13.97 16.85 -8.86
N GLU A 114 15.13 17.30 -8.39
CA GLU A 114 15.30 17.83 -7.04
C GLU A 114 14.30 18.95 -6.74
N THR A 115 14.07 19.83 -7.70
CA THR A 115 13.11 20.95 -7.55
C THR A 115 11.67 20.44 -7.41
N GLU A 116 11.26 19.50 -8.27
CA GLU A 116 9.93 18.90 -8.22
C GLU A 116 9.70 18.11 -6.93
N ILE A 117 10.71 17.33 -6.50
CA ILE A 117 10.66 16.53 -5.27
C ILE A 117 10.54 17.46 -4.06
N THR A 118 11.34 18.54 -4.00
CA THR A 118 11.29 19.50 -2.92
C THR A 118 9.93 20.19 -2.83
N SER A 119 9.42 20.68 -3.96
CA SER A 119 8.07 21.28 -4.05
C SER A 119 6.99 20.28 -3.66
N THR A 120 7.07 19.04 -4.18
CA THR A 120 6.08 18.02 -3.89
C THR A 120 6.06 17.61 -2.42
N PHE A 121 7.21 17.58 -1.74
CA PHE A 121 7.24 17.35 -0.29
C PHE A 121 6.56 18.46 0.50
N GLN A 122 6.68 19.72 0.09
CA GLN A 122 5.97 20.84 0.70
C GLN A 122 4.46 20.71 0.47
N ASP A 123 4.05 20.45 -0.76
CA ASP A 123 2.66 20.26 -1.16
C ASP A 123 2.02 19.06 -0.44
N LEU A 124 2.76 17.99 -0.23
CA LEU A 124 2.28 16.78 0.44
C LEU A 124 1.91 17.04 1.91
N ALA A 125 2.72 17.82 2.63
CA ALA A 125 2.40 18.20 4.00
C ALA A 125 1.12 19.03 4.07
N GLN A 126 0.97 20.02 3.18
CA GLN A 126 -0.24 20.82 3.08
C GLN A 126 -1.46 19.98 2.66
N TYR A 127 -1.28 19.09 1.69
CA TYR A 127 -2.32 18.16 1.23
C TYR A 127 -2.90 17.29 2.36
N TRP A 128 -2.06 16.73 3.24
CA TRP A 128 -2.57 15.97 4.39
C TRP A 128 -3.36 16.85 5.35
N MET A 129 -2.88 18.07 5.64
CA MET A 129 -3.61 19.00 6.50
C MET A 129 -5.00 19.35 5.95
N ASP A 130 -5.10 19.63 4.66
CA ASP A 130 -6.36 19.98 4.00
C ASP A 130 -7.32 18.80 3.96
N ARG A 131 -6.80 17.60 3.71
CA ARG A 131 -7.62 16.39 3.76
C ARG A 131 -8.14 16.11 5.18
N ILE A 132 -7.32 16.28 6.21
CA ILE A 132 -7.75 16.11 7.61
C ILE A 132 -8.88 17.08 7.93
N LYS A 133 -8.78 18.34 7.51
CA LYS A 133 -9.83 19.36 7.72
C LYS A 133 -11.13 19.01 6.99
N SER A 134 -11.02 18.53 5.74
CA SER A 134 -12.17 18.19 4.90
C SER A 134 -12.85 16.87 5.26
N LYS A 135 -12.26 16.04 6.15
CA LYS A 135 -12.77 14.73 6.58
C LYS A 135 -13.19 13.84 5.39
N PRO A 136 -12.25 13.50 4.48
CA PRO A 136 -12.57 12.79 3.25
C PRO A 136 -13.18 11.42 3.52
N THR A 137 -14.03 10.95 2.61
CA THR A 137 -14.56 9.57 2.62
C THR A 137 -13.67 8.62 1.82
N ALA A 138 -13.16 9.06 0.67
CA ALA A 138 -12.34 8.27 -0.23
C ALA A 138 -10.87 8.20 0.20
N PHE A 139 -10.23 7.08 -0.08
CA PHE A 139 -8.79 6.91 0.05
C PHE A 139 -8.04 7.52 -1.13
N THR A 140 -6.82 7.95 -0.89
CA THR A 140 -5.82 8.30 -1.90
C THR A 140 -4.49 7.64 -1.56
N GLN A 141 -3.52 7.68 -2.47
CA GLN A 141 -2.20 7.08 -2.25
C GLN A 141 -1.08 8.08 -2.50
N THR A 142 0.01 7.89 -1.77
CA THR A 142 1.31 8.50 -1.99
C THR A 142 2.36 7.40 -2.03
N ILE A 143 3.22 7.43 -3.02
CA ILE A 143 4.33 6.50 -3.20
C ILE A 143 5.62 7.30 -3.22
N ILE A 144 6.61 6.88 -2.44
CA ILE A 144 7.96 7.45 -2.44
C ILE A 144 8.95 6.32 -2.64
N ASP A 145 9.75 6.37 -3.70
CA ASP A 145 10.84 5.42 -3.91
C ASP A 145 12.19 6.04 -3.55
N GLU A 146 13.15 5.19 -3.18
CA GLU A 146 14.52 5.56 -2.79
C GLU A 146 14.63 6.69 -1.75
N PHE A 147 13.81 6.69 -0.73
CA PHE A 147 13.68 7.77 0.25
C PHE A 147 15.02 8.23 0.85
N THR A 148 15.95 7.30 1.13
CA THR A 148 17.30 7.66 1.63
C THR A 148 18.00 8.64 0.69
N HIS A 149 17.91 8.42 -0.62
CA HIS A 149 18.49 9.29 -1.62
C HIS A 149 17.77 10.64 -1.69
N LEU A 150 16.43 10.63 -1.66
CA LEU A 150 15.64 11.85 -1.67
C LEU A 150 15.95 12.73 -0.44
N ARG A 151 16.19 12.14 0.73
CA ARG A 151 16.66 12.87 1.92
C ARG A 151 17.98 13.57 1.69
N THR A 152 18.93 12.93 1.01
CA THR A 152 20.21 13.54 0.70
C THR A 152 20.05 14.79 -0.16
N LEU A 153 19.07 14.79 -1.06
CA LEU A 153 18.78 15.93 -1.94
C LEU A 153 18.02 17.05 -1.24
N THR A 154 17.00 16.70 -0.47
CA THR A 154 16.02 17.67 0.05
C THR A 154 16.20 17.98 1.54
N GLY A 155 17.07 17.25 2.23
CA GLY A 155 17.46 17.54 3.62
C GLY A 155 16.28 17.52 4.62
N ASN A 156 16.16 18.58 5.40
CA ASN A 156 15.18 18.70 6.49
C ASN A 156 13.71 18.61 6.03
N ILE A 157 13.41 18.90 4.76
CA ILE A 157 12.04 18.80 4.23
C ILE A 157 11.61 17.35 4.21
N ALA A 158 12.45 16.44 3.71
CA ALA A 158 12.16 15.01 3.72
C ALA A 158 11.98 14.48 5.15
N ASP A 159 12.83 14.89 6.09
CA ASP A 159 12.73 14.49 7.51
C ASP A 159 11.40 14.98 8.13
N THR A 160 10.97 16.18 7.79
CA THR A 160 9.70 16.75 8.24
C THR A 160 8.52 15.96 7.69
N VAL A 161 8.50 15.71 6.38
CA VAL A 161 7.46 14.91 5.71
C VAL A 161 7.43 13.50 6.29
N PHE A 162 8.59 12.88 6.52
CA PHE A 162 8.68 11.58 7.16
C PHE A 162 8.05 11.54 8.56
N LYS A 163 8.31 12.53 9.40
CA LYS A 163 7.70 12.59 10.73
C LYS A 163 6.20 12.84 10.68
N LEU A 164 5.75 13.71 9.78
CA LEU A 164 4.33 14.02 9.60
C LEU A 164 3.53 12.82 9.08
N HIS A 165 4.07 12.05 8.11
CA HIS A 165 3.29 10.95 7.52
C HIS A 165 2.95 9.85 8.54
N LEU A 166 3.80 9.59 9.54
CA LEU A 166 3.56 8.61 10.58
C LEU A 166 2.29 8.91 11.42
N SER A 167 1.90 10.18 11.51
CA SER A 167 0.72 10.61 12.26
C SER A 167 -0.47 10.99 11.36
N ASP A 168 -0.22 11.62 10.23
CA ASP A 168 -1.22 12.38 9.50
C ASP A 168 -1.81 11.64 8.30
N CYS A 169 -1.03 10.80 7.60
CA CYS A 169 -1.54 10.09 6.43
C CYS A 169 -2.77 9.22 6.76
N ARG A 170 -2.80 8.57 7.93
CA ARG A 170 -3.97 7.80 8.39
C ARG A 170 -5.21 8.67 8.56
N LYS A 171 -5.07 9.86 9.16
CA LYS A 171 -6.17 10.81 9.38
C LYS A 171 -6.64 11.41 8.05
N ALA A 172 -5.71 11.66 7.13
CA ALA A 172 -5.97 12.15 5.79
C ALA A 172 -6.58 11.08 4.86
N LYS A 173 -6.74 9.83 5.31
CA LYS A 173 -7.06 8.67 4.45
C LYS A 173 -6.14 8.57 3.23
N ASN A 174 -4.86 8.84 3.43
CA ASN A 174 -3.82 8.68 2.42
C ASN A 174 -3.03 7.40 2.72
N LEU A 175 -3.16 6.40 1.86
CA LEU A 175 -2.45 5.14 1.97
C LEU A 175 -1.04 5.33 1.45
N PHE A 176 -0.09 5.40 2.36
CA PHE A 176 1.30 5.68 2.03
C PHE A 176 2.09 4.39 1.76
N CYS A 177 2.97 4.41 0.75
CA CYS A 177 3.96 3.39 0.52
C CYS A 177 5.32 4.04 0.26
N GLY A 178 6.30 3.72 1.11
CA GLY A 178 7.68 4.19 0.95
C GLY A 178 8.64 3.04 0.70
N VAL A 179 9.70 3.31 -0.05
CA VAL A 179 10.79 2.37 -0.33
C VAL A 179 12.11 2.97 0.10
N THR A 180 12.93 2.18 0.78
CA THR A 180 14.29 2.56 1.17
C THR A 180 15.18 1.31 1.29
N HIS A 181 16.46 1.49 1.66
CA HIS A 181 17.41 0.38 1.66
C HIS A 181 17.42 -0.41 2.97
N GLN A 182 17.38 0.27 4.12
CA GLN A 182 17.60 -0.34 5.44
C GLN A 182 16.73 0.32 6.51
N ASP A 183 16.52 -0.39 7.62
CA ASP A 183 15.86 0.14 8.82
C ASP A 183 16.88 0.82 9.75
N THR A 184 17.47 1.91 9.29
CA THR A 184 18.41 2.72 10.07
C THR A 184 17.94 4.17 10.17
N ASN A 185 18.52 4.94 11.08
CA ASN A 185 18.24 6.37 11.16
C ASN A 185 18.76 7.15 9.96
N GLU A 186 19.81 6.63 9.31
CA GLU A 186 20.37 7.18 8.08
C GLU A 186 19.44 7.00 6.89
N SER A 187 18.70 5.89 6.87
CA SER A 187 17.71 5.60 5.80
C SER A 187 16.38 6.32 5.99
N PHE A 188 16.04 6.64 7.24
CA PHE A 188 14.82 7.35 7.60
C PHE A 188 15.15 8.76 8.15
N ALA A 189 14.44 9.24 9.15
CA ALA A 189 14.72 10.53 9.79
C ALA A 189 15.39 10.32 11.16
N PRO A 190 16.38 11.14 11.53
CA PRO A 190 17.01 11.06 12.84
C PRO A 190 15.99 11.16 13.99
N GLY A 191 16.17 10.34 15.01
CA GLY A 191 15.30 10.30 16.18
C GLY A 191 13.91 9.69 15.96
N SER A 192 13.66 9.07 14.81
CA SER A 192 12.34 8.50 14.47
C SER A 192 12.14 7.02 14.88
N ALA A 193 13.14 6.34 15.46
CA ALA A 193 13.10 4.90 15.68
C ALA A 193 11.84 4.41 16.45
N ALA A 194 11.51 5.05 17.58
CA ALA A 194 10.33 4.70 18.35
C ALA A 194 9.02 4.99 17.58
N MET A 195 8.98 6.12 16.83
CA MET A 195 7.83 6.49 16.02
C MET A 195 7.61 5.50 14.88
N ARG A 196 8.69 4.99 14.26
CA ARG A 196 8.61 3.99 13.19
C ARG A 196 7.93 2.71 13.67
N LYS A 197 8.42 2.11 14.77
CA LYS A 197 7.83 0.89 15.34
C LYS A 197 6.34 1.04 15.61
N ALA A 198 5.93 2.14 16.21
CA ALA A 198 4.52 2.37 16.55
C ALA A 198 3.67 2.76 15.32
N GLY A 199 4.22 3.51 14.38
CA GLY A 199 3.47 4.27 13.36
C GLY A 199 3.41 3.65 11.97
N MET A 200 4.23 2.66 11.62
CA MET A 200 4.28 2.10 10.27
C MET A 200 4.36 0.57 10.25
N ILE A 201 4.12 -0.01 9.09
CA ILE A 201 4.41 -1.42 8.80
C ILE A 201 5.73 -1.46 8.04
N LEU A 202 6.67 -2.29 8.48
CA LEU A 202 7.95 -2.49 7.81
C LEU A 202 8.04 -3.88 7.21
N LEU A 203 8.17 -3.94 5.88
CA LEU A 203 8.34 -5.15 5.09
C LEU A 203 9.76 -5.20 4.53
N GLN A 204 10.48 -6.29 4.79
CA GLN A 204 11.81 -6.52 4.23
C GLN A 204 11.75 -7.49 3.05
N LYS A 205 12.37 -7.08 1.93
CA LYS A 205 12.57 -7.87 0.72
C LYS A 205 14.01 -8.34 0.62
N PHE A 206 14.20 -9.47 -0.06
CA PHE A 206 15.51 -10.08 -0.24
C PHE A 206 15.80 -10.33 -1.72
N SER A 207 17.08 -10.41 -2.04
CA SER A 207 17.58 -10.82 -3.36
C SER A 207 18.57 -11.96 -3.23
N LYS A 208 18.66 -12.74 -4.27
CA LYS A 208 19.79 -13.67 -4.48
C LYS A 208 20.86 -12.92 -5.25
N ASP A 209 22.05 -12.85 -4.68
CA ASP A 209 23.26 -12.26 -5.29
C ASP A 209 23.09 -10.78 -5.72
N GLY A 210 22.12 -10.06 -5.13
CA GLY A 210 21.85 -8.65 -5.47
C GLY A 210 21.14 -8.43 -6.82
N GLU A 211 20.74 -9.48 -7.52
CA GLU A 211 20.18 -9.39 -8.88
C GLU A 211 18.75 -9.93 -8.97
N LYS A 212 18.50 -11.08 -8.35
CA LYS A 212 17.22 -11.79 -8.47
C LYS A 212 16.40 -11.62 -7.21
N PRO A 213 15.19 -11.01 -7.29
CA PRO A 213 14.32 -10.90 -6.15
C PRO A 213 13.88 -12.29 -5.68
N LEU A 214 13.82 -12.48 -4.36
CA LEU A 214 13.23 -13.65 -3.75
C LEU A 214 11.76 -13.38 -3.42
N ASP A 215 10.95 -14.42 -3.47
CA ASP A 215 9.54 -14.34 -3.04
C ASP A 215 9.42 -14.24 -1.51
N ARG A 216 10.48 -14.59 -0.80
CA ARG A 216 10.59 -14.44 0.65
C ARG A 216 10.48 -12.98 1.07
N VAL A 217 9.67 -12.72 2.08
CA VAL A 217 9.54 -11.42 2.76
C VAL A 217 9.56 -11.62 4.26
N VAL A 218 9.96 -10.59 5.00
CA VAL A 218 9.82 -10.55 6.46
C VAL A 218 9.06 -9.29 6.85
N ILE A 219 7.96 -9.45 7.57
CA ILE A 219 7.26 -8.34 8.22
C ILE A 219 7.99 -8.08 9.52
N LYS A 220 8.77 -7.01 9.57
CA LYS A 220 9.63 -6.69 10.72
C LYS A 220 8.83 -6.24 11.93
N TYR A 221 7.80 -5.42 11.72
CA TYR A 221 6.91 -4.89 12.75
C TYR A 221 5.71 -4.15 12.14
N GLY A 222 4.80 -3.72 13.00
CA GLY A 222 3.68 -2.83 12.68
C GLY A 222 2.34 -3.52 12.47
N LEU A 223 2.29 -4.85 12.46
CA LEU A 223 1.07 -5.63 12.52
C LEU A 223 0.81 -6.14 13.94
N ASN A 224 -0.45 -6.39 14.25
CA ASN A 224 -0.88 -6.97 15.50
C ASN A 224 -1.67 -8.26 15.23
N ASP A 225 -1.61 -9.18 16.18
CA ASP A 225 -2.47 -10.36 16.17
C ASP A 225 -3.94 -10.01 16.55
N SER A 226 -4.81 -11.00 16.56
CA SER A 226 -6.22 -10.83 16.94
C SER A 226 -6.42 -10.39 18.39
N SER A 227 -5.42 -10.56 19.25
CA SER A 227 -5.42 -10.15 20.65
C SER A 227 -4.82 -8.75 20.87
N GLY A 228 -4.32 -8.13 19.79
CA GLY A 228 -3.71 -6.80 19.83
C GLY A 228 -2.21 -6.79 20.15
N ASN A 229 -1.57 -7.97 20.29
CA ASN A 229 -0.12 -8.04 20.51
C ASN A 229 0.63 -7.72 19.22
N GLU A 230 1.72 -6.98 19.33
CA GLU A 230 2.58 -6.68 18.20
C GLU A 230 3.23 -7.97 17.67
N LEU A 231 3.18 -8.13 16.35
CA LEU A 231 3.83 -9.21 15.63
C LEU A 231 5.16 -8.70 15.08
N GLU A 232 6.25 -9.37 15.42
CA GLU A 232 7.59 -9.03 14.95
C GLU A 232 8.24 -10.19 14.19
N GLU A 233 8.95 -9.85 13.09
CA GLU A 233 9.78 -10.78 12.30
C GLU A 233 9.02 -12.00 11.74
N ILE A 234 7.83 -11.75 11.20
CA ILE A 234 7.05 -12.82 10.58
C ILE A 234 7.54 -13.04 9.15
N GLU A 235 8.03 -14.24 8.87
CA GLU A 235 8.38 -14.65 7.52
C GLU A 235 7.12 -15.02 6.73
N ARG A 236 7.06 -14.61 5.46
CA ARG A 236 5.96 -14.85 4.51
C ARG A 236 6.51 -15.02 3.10
N THR A 237 5.67 -15.52 2.21
CA THR A 237 6.02 -15.69 0.80
C THR A 237 5.09 -14.84 -0.08
N LEU A 238 5.64 -14.10 -1.03
CA LEU A 238 4.85 -13.46 -2.07
C LEU A 238 4.42 -14.51 -3.11
N PRO A 239 3.13 -14.64 -3.42
CA PRO A 239 2.71 -15.56 -4.46
C PRO A 239 3.13 -15.02 -5.84
N SER A 240 3.37 -15.91 -6.78
CA SER A 240 3.85 -15.57 -8.13
C SER A 240 2.91 -14.65 -8.93
N TRP A 241 1.63 -14.60 -8.56
CA TRP A 241 0.67 -13.68 -9.15
C TRP A 241 0.71 -12.26 -8.54
N PHE A 242 1.37 -12.07 -7.39
CA PHE A 242 1.49 -10.74 -6.76
C PHE A 242 2.55 -9.90 -7.47
N HIS A 243 2.23 -9.51 -8.69
CA HIS A 243 3.07 -8.74 -9.59
C HIS A 243 2.19 -7.77 -10.41
N PRO A 244 2.64 -6.52 -10.68
CA PRO A 244 1.82 -5.53 -11.36
C PRO A 244 1.25 -6.01 -12.70
N GLN A 245 2.07 -6.67 -13.53
CA GLN A 245 1.62 -7.21 -14.80
C GLN A 245 0.48 -8.21 -14.64
N LYS A 246 0.56 -9.11 -13.64
CA LYS A 246 -0.45 -10.15 -13.40
C LYS A 246 -1.76 -9.61 -12.82
N ILE A 247 -1.69 -8.48 -12.14
CA ILE A 247 -2.87 -7.81 -11.56
C ILE A 247 -3.54 -6.91 -12.59
N HIS A 248 -2.76 -6.38 -13.54
CA HIS A 248 -3.27 -5.50 -14.58
C HIS A 248 -3.93 -6.26 -15.73
N ASP A 249 -3.33 -7.40 -16.13
CA ASP A 249 -3.83 -8.29 -17.19
C ASP A 249 -5.05 -9.09 -16.72
#